data_2a5e9464d5bbde5f876ee534e06aca8b
#
_entry.id   2a5e9464d5bbde5f876ee534e06aca8b
#
_cell.length_a   1.000
_cell.length_b   1.000
_cell.length_c   1.000
_cell.angle_alpha   90.00
_cell.angle_beta   90.00
_cell.angle_gamma   90.00
#
_symmetry.space_group_name_H-M   'P 1'
#
loop_
_entity.id
_entity.type
_entity.pdbx_description
1 polymer ?
#
loop_
_entity_poly.entity_id
_entity_poly.type
_entity_poly.pdbx_seq_one_letter_code
_entity_poly.pdbx_strand_id
1 'polypeptide(L)'
;VGQQQRVALTRALITQPRVLLLDEPLSALDPFLRIQMRAELRRWQKELGLTFIHVTHSQEEAMALADTMVVMNHGVIEQVGSPHEVYNRPASEFVARFMGGHNVIDTPEGKVGVRTDHLQIAPAQAELPWGAQRMLAVVTDVEYQGTYVLVGLQKQGVALSANATAAYSVMVSEAAFAAQPYQVGQGVQLHWTPDQAHPLSSPQAVAA
;
A
#
# COMPACT_ATOMS: atom_id res chain seq x y z
N VAL A 1 4.30 -28.43 1.17
CA VAL A 1 4.91 -27.33 0.41
C VAL A 1 6.01 -26.64 1.23
N GLY A 2 5.77 -26.18 2.45
CA GLY A 2 6.79 -25.48 3.25
C GLY A 2 8.07 -26.27 3.54
N GLN A 3 8.02 -27.59 3.71
CA GLN A 3 9.21 -28.42 3.87
C GLN A 3 10.05 -28.49 2.59
N GLN A 4 9.42 -28.54 1.42
CA GLN A 4 10.12 -28.55 0.14
C GLN A 4 10.88 -27.25 -0.09
N GLN A 5 10.27 -26.09 0.26
CA GLN A 5 10.93 -24.80 0.19
C GLN A 5 12.13 -24.68 1.14
N ARG A 6 12.01 -25.17 2.37
CA ARG A 6 13.14 -25.25 3.31
C ARG A 6 14.28 -26.12 2.77
N VAL A 7 13.97 -27.25 2.15
CA VAL A 7 14.99 -28.11 1.52
C VAL A 7 15.66 -27.41 0.35
N ALA A 8 14.90 -26.72 -0.53
CA ALA A 8 15.44 -25.99 -1.65
C ALA A 8 16.39 -24.87 -1.18
N LEU A 9 15.98 -24.13 -0.16
CA LEU A 9 16.75 -23.05 0.44
C LEU A 9 18.03 -23.59 1.12
N THR A 10 17.93 -24.68 1.88
CA THR A 10 19.08 -25.34 2.50
C THR A 10 20.10 -25.81 1.45
N ARG A 11 19.64 -26.37 0.34
CA ARG A 11 20.53 -26.76 -0.78
C ARG A 11 21.28 -25.57 -1.37
N ALA A 12 20.62 -24.44 -1.53
CA ALA A 12 21.25 -23.22 -2.03
C ALA A 12 22.28 -22.65 -1.04
N LEU A 13 22.02 -22.74 0.27
CA LEU A 13 22.91 -22.24 1.32
C LEU A 13 24.15 -23.12 1.56
N ILE A 14 24.10 -24.43 1.29
CA ILE A 14 25.23 -25.36 1.45
C ILE A 14 26.44 -24.92 0.59
N THR A 15 26.19 -24.28 -0.56
CA THR A 15 27.24 -23.78 -1.45
C THR A 15 27.91 -22.50 -0.95
N GLN A 16 27.48 -21.95 0.19
CA GLN A 16 27.98 -20.70 0.80
C GLN A 16 28.03 -19.52 -0.21
N PRO A 17 26.94 -19.21 -0.90
CA PRO A 17 26.94 -18.14 -1.89
C PRO A 17 27.08 -16.78 -1.20
N ARG A 18 27.59 -15.77 -1.89
CA ARG A 18 27.58 -14.37 -1.42
C ARG A 18 26.23 -13.68 -1.70
N VAL A 19 25.53 -14.14 -2.74
CA VAL A 19 24.24 -13.61 -3.18
C VAL A 19 23.28 -14.78 -3.38
N LEU A 20 22.08 -14.67 -2.81
CA LEU A 20 20.99 -15.64 -2.97
C LEU A 20 19.83 -14.99 -3.72
N LEU A 21 19.44 -15.60 -4.83
CA LEU A 21 18.28 -15.19 -5.62
C LEU A 21 17.06 -15.99 -5.18
N LEU A 22 16.00 -15.30 -4.80
CA LEU A 22 14.74 -15.88 -4.35
C LEU A 22 13.61 -15.36 -5.25
N ASP A 23 13.04 -16.26 -6.05
CA ASP A 23 11.93 -15.97 -6.92
C ASP A 23 10.63 -16.49 -6.28
N GLU A 24 9.77 -15.59 -5.85
CA GLU A 24 8.50 -15.85 -5.16
C GLU A 24 8.56 -16.95 -4.09
N PRO A 25 9.54 -16.95 -3.16
CA PRO A 25 9.80 -18.10 -2.29
C PRO A 25 8.67 -18.37 -1.29
N LEU A 26 7.76 -17.45 -1.06
CA LEU A 26 6.68 -17.57 -0.08
C LEU A 26 5.28 -17.63 -0.71
N SER A 27 5.17 -17.58 -2.03
CA SER A 27 3.88 -17.47 -2.75
C SER A 27 2.93 -18.65 -2.49
N ALA A 28 3.47 -19.87 -2.37
CA ALA A 28 2.71 -21.10 -2.18
C ALA A 28 2.41 -21.46 -0.70
N LEU A 29 2.74 -20.56 0.25
CA LEU A 29 2.53 -20.81 1.68
C LEU A 29 1.21 -20.18 2.15
N ASP A 30 0.60 -20.87 3.16
CA ASP A 30 -0.50 -20.27 3.89
C ASP A 30 -0.05 -19.03 4.70
N PRO A 31 -0.98 -18.14 5.10
CA PRO A 31 -0.64 -16.88 5.77
C PRO A 31 0.19 -17.05 7.05
N PHE A 32 -0.11 -18.07 7.86
CA PHE A 32 0.60 -18.30 9.11
C PHE A 32 2.05 -18.76 8.87
N LEU A 33 2.23 -19.73 7.98
CA LEU A 33 3.56 -20.22 7.61
C LEU A 33 4.39 -19.16 6.89
N ARG A 34 3.75 -18.29 6.10
CA ARG A 34 4.39 -17.14 5.44
C ARG A 34 5.01 -16.17 6.46
N ILE A 35 4.29 -15.85 7.54
CA ILE A 35 4.82 -15.01 8.62
C ILE A 35 6.05 -15.64 9.27
N GLN A 36 6.00 -16.94 9.59
CA GLN A 36 7.12 -17.66 10.19
C GLN A 36 8.34 -17.68 9.24
N MET A 37 8.12 -17.99 7.97
CA MET A 37 9.21 -18.06 6.99
C MET A 37 9.85 -16.70 6.72
N ARG A 38 9.09 -15.60 6.72
CA ARG A 38 9.65 -14.24 6.66
C ARG A 38 10.64 -13.99 7.81
N ALA A 39 10.26 -14.35 9.03
CA ALA A 39 11.13 -14.20 10.19
C ALA A 39 12.41 -15.06 10.09
N GLU A 40 12.28 -16.31 9.62
CA GLU A 40 13.43 -17.20 9.40
C GLU A 40 14.37 -16.66 8.32
N LEU A 41 13.84 -16.22 7.16
CA LEU A 41 14.65 -15.66 6.07
C LEU A 41 15.45 -14.43 6.53
N ARG A 42 14.79 -13.52 7.26
CA ARG A 42 15.46 -12.33 7.80
C ARG A 42 16.54 -12.68 8.81
N ARG A 43 16.29 -13.68 9.66
CA ARG A 43 17.31 -14.18 10.61
C ARG A 43 18.52 -14.76 9.86
N TRP A 44 18.31 -15.66 8.90
CA TRP A 44 19.39 -16.28 8.14
C TRP A 44 20.20 -15.26 7.32
N GLN A 45 19.53 -14.30 6.70
CA GLN A 45 20.19 -13.22 5.98
C GLN A 45 21.19 -12.47 6.89
N LYS A 46 20.77 -12.16 8.14
CA LYS A 46 21.62 -11.49 9.12
C LYS A 46 22.72 -12.39 9.68
N GLU A 47 22.39 -13.61 10.08
CA GLU A 47 23.35 -14.56 10.68
C GLU A 47 24.45 -14.97 9.70
N LEU A 48 24.10 -15.13 8.44
CA LEU A 48 25.04 -15.58 7.40
C LEU A 48 25.71 -14.43 6.65
N GLY A 49 25.30 -13.18 6.86
CA GLY A 49 25.83 -12.01 6.17
C GLY A 49 25.62 -12.03 4.66
N LEU A 50 24.52 -12.64 4.19
CA LEU A 50 24.25 -12.82 2.77
C LEU A 50 23.50 -11.64 2.18
N THR A 51 23.73 -11.39 0.89
CA THR A 51 22.85 -10.52 0.11
C THR A 51 21.73 -11.35 -0.50
N PHE A 52 20.48 -11.01 -0.19
CA PHE A 52 19.29 -11.60 -0.80
C PHE A 52 18.74 -10.67 -1.89
N ILE A 53 18.48 -11.22 -3.07
CA ILE A 53 17.65 -10.59 -4.08
C ILE A 53 16.34 -11.37 -4.10
N HIS A 54 15.27 -10.72 -3.63
CA HIS A 54 13.97 -11.33 -3.45
C HIS A 54 12.99 -10.73 -4.46
N VAL A 55 12.50 -11.54 -5.38
CA VAL A 55 11.42 -11.17 -6.30
C VAL A 55 10.10 -11.61 -5.71
N THR A 56 9.16 -10.70 -5.58
CA THR A 56 7.81 -10.98 -5.06
C THR A 56 6.78 -10.01 -5.64
N HIS A 57 5.54 -10.46 -5.74
CA HIS A 57 4.40 -9.60 -6.02
C HIS A 57 3.66 -9.16 -4.74
N SER A 58 4.11 -9.61 -3.57
CA SER A 58 3.54 -9.24 -2.27
C SER A 58 4.25 -8.01 -1.71
N GLN A 59 3.54 -6.87 -1.65
CA GLN A 59 4.05 -5.65 -1.04
C GLN A 59 4.41 -5.86 0.43
N GLU A 60 3.61 -6.64 1.17
CA GLU A 60 3.89 -6.97 2.57
C GLU A 60 5.21 -7.72 2.75
N GLU A 61 5.53 -8.67 1.85
CA GLU A 61 6.79 -9.39 1.88
C GLU A 61 7.97 -8.45 1.62
N ALA A 62 7.85 -7.64 0.57
CA ALA A 62 8.87 -6.67 0.22
C ALA A 62 9.12 -5.68 1.37
N MET A 63 8.06 -5.11 1.96
CA MET A 63 8.19 -4.19 3.09
C MET A 63 8.79 -4.84 4.34
N ALA A 64 8.48 -6.12 4.61
CA ALA A 64 8.94 -6.81 5.80
C ALA A 64 10.39 -7.30 5.71
N LEU A 65 10.88 -7.62 4.51
CA LEU A 65 12.17 -8.29 4.31
C LEU A 65 13.26 -7.37 3.75
N ALA A 66 12.92 -6.41 2.91
CA ALA A 66 13.91 -5.63 2.18
C ALA A 66 14.57 -4.54 3.05
N ASP A 67 15.85 -4.33 2.85
CA ASP A 67 16.57 -3.11 3.24
C ASP A 67 16.47 -2.06 2.13
N THR A 68 16.40 -2.52 0.87
CA THR A 68 16.16 -1.68 -0.32
C THR A 68 15.12 -2.34 -1.19
N MET A 69 14.10 -1.59 -1.58
CA MET A 69 13.06 -2.00 -2.52
C MET A 69 13.31 -1.41 -3.91
N VAL A 70 13.02 -2.19 -4.93
CA VAL A 70 12.99 -1.76 -6.33
C VAL A 70 11.59 -2.03 -6.87
N VAL A 71 10.83 -0.98 -7.16
CA VAL A 71 9.52 -1.08 -7.80
C VAL A 71 9.73 -1.02 -9.31
N MET A 72 9.22 -2.01 -10.02
CA MET A 72 9.35 -2.12 -11.47
C MET A 72 7.98 -2.16 -12.16
N ASN A 73 7.91 -1.59 -13.36
CA ASN A 73 6.73 -1.59 -14.21
C ASN A 73 7.16 -1.81 -15.67
N HIS A 74 6.64 -2.83 -16.31
CA HIS A 74 6.98 -3.19 -17.71
C HIS A 74 8.50 -3.18 -17.99
N GLY A 75 9.31 -3.72 -17.08
CA GLY A 75 10.77 -3.80 -17.22
C GLY A 75 11.52 -2.50 -16.90
N VAL A 76 10.83 -1.43 -16.52
CA VAL A 76 11.41 -0.14 -16.13
C VAL A 76 11.38 0.01 -14.62
N ILE A 77 12.44 0.56 -14.05
CA ILE A 77 12.50 0.90 -12.62
C ILE A 77 11.72 2.21 -12.40
N GLU A 78 10.66 2.14 -11.60
CA GLU A 78 9.83 3.28 -11.23
C GLU A 78 10.37 4.00 -9.98
N GLN A 79 10.84 3.23 -9.00
CA GLN A 79 11.40 3.78 -7.77
C GLN A 79 12.35 2.78 -7.11
N VAL A 80 13.39 3.32 -6.49
CA VAL A 80 14.33 2.61 -5.60
C VAL A 80 14.43 3.37 -4.29
N GLY A 81 14.35 2.66 -3.17
CA GLY A 81 14.47 3.28 -1.85
C GLY A 81 14.29 2.26 -0.71
N SER A 82 14.38 2.71 0.52
CA SER A 82 13.95 1.90 1.65
C SER A 82 12.44 1.63 1.60
N PRO A 83 11.93 0.55 2.21
CA PRO A 83 10.49 0.28 2.30
C PRO A 83 9.70 1.48 2.82
N HIS A 84 10.24 2.15 3.84
CA HIS A 84 9.62 3.33 4.42
C HIS A 84 9.53 4.50 3.42
N GLU A 85 10.57 4.75 2.63
CA GLU A 85 10.56 5.82 1.62
C GLU A 85 9.60 5.50 0.48
N VAL A 86 9.66 4.27 -0.06
CA VAL A 86 8.79 3.85 -1.17
C VAL A 86 7.32 3.92 -0.78
N TYR A 87 6.99 3.49 0.46
CA TYR A 87 5.62 3.53 0.95
C TYR A 87 5.15 4.95 1.28
N ASN A 88 5.93 5.75 2.01
CA ASN A 88 5.47 7.08 2.47
C ASN A 88 5.67 8.20 1.45
N ARG A 89 6.56 8.00 0.46
CA ARG A 89 6.89 8.99 -0.58
C ARG A 89 6.93 8.33 -1.95
N PRO A 90 5.80 7.80 -2.44
CA PRO A 90 5.74 7.20 -3.77
C PRO A 90 6.09 8.24 -4.84
N ALA A 91 7.01 7.89 -5.74
CA ALA A 91 7.50 8.82 -6.76
C ALA A 91 6.45 9.11 -7.83
N SER A 92 5.57 8.18 -8.13
CA SER A 92 4.57 8.30 -9.20
C SER A 92 3.20 7.76 -8.75
N GLU A 93 2.16 8.09 -9.55
CA GLU A 93 0.83 7.50 -9.38
C GLU A 93 0.87 5.97 -9.45
N PHE A 94 1.72 5.42 -10.33
CA PHE A 94 1.87 3.97 -10.42
C PHE A 94 2.37 3.38 -9.10
N VAL A 95 3.45 3.94 -8.53
CA VAL A 95 4.01 3.43 -7.27
C VAL A 95 3.00 3.56 -6.13
N ALA A 96 2.29 4.71 -6.02
CA ALA A 96 1.26 4.93 -5.01
C ALA A 96 0.15 3.88 -5.07
N ARG A 97 -0.34 3.57 -6.28
CA ARG A 97 -1.38 2.56 -6.49
C ARG A 97 -0.86 1.14 -6.32
N PHE A 98 0.35 0.86 -6.83
CA PHE A 98 0.96 -0.46 -6.75
C PHE A 98 1.28 -0.87 -5.32
N MET A 99 1.83 0.06 -4.52
CA MET A 99 2.12 -0.20 -3.10
C MET A 99 0.85 -0.30 -2.25
N GLY A 100 -0.29 0.15 -2.76
CA GLY A 100 -1.55 0.19 -2.02
C GLY A 100 -1.53 1.20 -0.86
N GLY A 101 -2.65 1.29 -0.15
CA GLY A 101 -2.75 2.17 1.01
C GLY A 101 -2.69 3.67 0.70
N HIS A 102 -2.82 4.09 -0.58
CA HIS A 102 -2.83 5.50 -1.00
C HIS A 102 -4.03 5.82 -1.87
N ASN A 103 -4.59 7.00 -1.62
CA ASN A 103 -5.52 7.66 -2.52
C ASN A 103 -4.75 8.60 -3.44
N VAL A 104 -4.98 8.52 -4.73
CA VAL A 104 -4.46 9.49 -5.70
C VAL A 104 -5.54 10.54 -5.93
N ILE A 105 -5.25 11.78 -5.58
CA ILE A 105 -6.20 12.90 -5.61
C ILE A 105 -5.69 13.94 -6.60
N ASP A 106 -6.55 14.36 -7.53
CA ASP A 106 -6.26 15.49 -8.43
C ASP A 106 -6.46 16.81 -7.69
N THR A 107 -5.43 17.64 -7.67
CA THR A 107 -5.46 19.00 -7.13
C THR A 107 -5.12 20.02 -8.23
N PRO A 108 -5.37 21.33 -8.01
CA PRO A 108 -4.98 22.36 -8.98
C PRO A 108 -3.47 22.39 -9.29
N GLU A 109 -2.65 21.98 -8.32
CA GLU A 109 -1.19 21.95 -8.43
C GLU A 109 -0.66 20.64 -9.05
N GLY A 110 -1.52 19.64 -9.25
CA GLY A 110 -1.15 18.33 -9.77
C GLY A 110 -1.73 17.18 -8.95
N LYS A 111 -1.24 15.97 -9.17
CA LYS A 111 -1.69 14.80 -8.42
C LYS A 111 -0.93 14.67 -7.11
N VAL A 112 -1.66 14.29 -6.05
CA VAL A 112 -1.08 13.99 -4.74
C VAL A 112 -1.51 12.60 -4.28
N GLY A 113 -0.62 11.91 -3.57
CA GLY A 113 -0.91 10.70 -2.84
C GLY A 113 -1.25 11.04 -1.38
N VAL A 114 -2.40 10.58 -0.89
CA VAL A 114 -2.77 10.67 0.52
C VAL A 114 -3.03 9.27 1.04
N ARG A 115 -2.38 8.90 2.13
CA ARG A 115 -2.54 7.56 2.71
C ARG A 115 -3.97 7.33 3.20
N THR A 116 -4.46 6.10 3.09
CA THR A 116 -5.82 5.72 3.52
C THR A 116 -6.06 5.94 5.01
N ASP A 117 -5.01 5.85 5.83
CA ASP A 117 -5.05 6.09 7.27
C ASP A 117 -4.83 7.57 7.66
N HIS A 118 -4.43 8.43 6.72
CA HIS A 118 -4.32 9.88 6.90
C HIS A 118 -5.54 10.64 6.36
N LEU A 119 -6.19 10.09 5.33
CA LEU A 119 -7.44 10.66 4.82
C LEU A 119 -8.56 10.46 5.86
N GLN A 120 -9.32 11.49 6.12
CA GLN A 120 -10.37 11.48 7.15
C GLN A 120 -11.75 11.72 6.55
N ILE A 121 -12.77 11.18 7.21
CA ILE A 121 -14.18 11.37 6.85
C ILE A 121 -14.85 12.21 7.93
N ALA A 122 -15.60 13.22 7.50
CA ALA A 122 -16.44 14.02 8.38
C ALA A 122 -17.86 14.15 7.80
N PRO A 123 -18.88 14.45 8.61
CA PRO A 123 -20.22 14.81 8.11
C PRO A 123 -20.13 15.92 7.06
N ALA A 124 -20.98 15.90 6.04
CA ALA A 124 -20.91 16.83 4.90
C ALA A 124 -20.94 18.32 5.29
N GLN A 125 -21.47 18.65 6.45
CA GLN A 125 -21.59 20.03 6.96
C GLN A 125 -20.68 20.33 8.17
N ALA A 126 -19.78 19.39 8.54
CA ALA A 126 -18.87 19.60 9.66
C ALA A 126 -17.86 20.70 9.37
N GLU A 127 -17.53 21.50 10.38
CA GLU A 127 -16.40 22.39 10.33
C GLU A 127 -15.09 21.58 10.35
N LEU A 128 -14.19 21.90 9.45
CA LEU A 128 -12.91 21.20 9.30
C LEU A 128 -11.79 22.00 9.97
N PRO A 129 -10.68 21.33 10.32
CA PRO A 129 -9.48 22.00 10.80
C PRO A 129 -9.01 23.08 9.83
N TRP A 130 -8.46 24.15 10.38
CA TRP A 130 -7.94 25.27 9.56
C TRP A 130 -6.84 24.77 8.60
N GLY A 131 -6.93 25.16 7.34
CA GLY A 131 -5.98 24.76 6.30
C GLY A 131 -6.22 23.37 5.70
N ALA A 132 -7.23 22.61 6.17
CA ALA A 132 -7.54 21.32 5.59
C ALA A 132 -8.08 21.46 4.15
N GLN A 133 -7.56 20.62 3.27
CA GLN A 133 -8.14 20.38 1.94
C GLN A 133 -9.38 19.50 2.10
N ARG A 134 -10.37 19.68 1.24
CA ARG A 134 -11.61 18.91 1.32
C ARG A 134 -12.19 18.53 -0.03
N MET A 135 -12.98 17.46 -0.03
CA MET A 135 -13.74 16.99 -1.19
C MET A 135 -15.06 16.38 -0.71
N LEU A 136 -16.18 16.74 -1.35
CA LEU A 136 -17.45 16.08 -1.10
C LEU A 136 -17.49 14.72 -1.76
N ALA A 137 -17.95 13.71 -1.03
CA ALA A 137 -17.99 12.32 -1.46
C ALA A 137 -19.24 11.61 -0.98
N VAL A 138 -19.50 10.46 -1.58
CA VAL A 138 -20.57 9.54 -1.18
C VAL A 138 -19.92 8.20 -0.85
N VAL A 139 -20.32 7.59 0.26
CA VAL A 139 -19.91 6.24 0.65
C VAL A 139 -20.47 5.23 -0.35
N THR A 140 -19.58 4.42 -0.94
CA THR A 140 -19.95 3.39 -1.92
C THR A 140 -19.80 1.98 -1.39
N ASP A 141 -18.93 1.79 -0.39
CA ASP A 141 -18.65 0.49 0.21
C ASP A 141 -18.16 0.62 1.65
N VAL A 142 -18.41 -0.42 2.46
CA VAL A 142 -17.97 -0.51 3.86
C VAL A 142 -17.52 -1.93 4.12
N GLU A 143 -16.22 -2.14 4.25
CA GLU A 143 -15.60 -3.44 4.42
C GLU A 143 -14.97 -3.57 5.82
N TYR A 144 -15.48 -4.51 6.63
CA TYR A 144 -14.97 -4.77 7.97
C TYR A 144 -13.73 -5.66 7.92
N GLN A 145 -12.59 -5.16 8.40
CA GLN A 145 -11.28 -5.85 8.39
C GLN A 145 -10.80 -6.25 9.79
N GLY A 146 -11.68 -6.31 10.76
CA GLY A 146 -11.38 -6.66 12.15
C GLY A 146 -10.92 -5.45 12.98
N THR A 147 -9.67 -5.06 12.92
CA THR A 147 -9.13 -3.92 13.69
C THR A 147 -9.46 -2.56 13.09
N TYR A 148 -9.89 -2.52 11.86
CA TYR A 148 -10.32 -1.33 11.15
C TYR A 148 -11.44 -1.66 10.16
N VAL A 149 -12.07 -0.62 9.67
CA VAL A 149 -13.07 -0.67 8.60
C VAL A 149 -12.53 0.13 7.42
N LEU A 150 -12.53 -0.46 6.24
CA LEU A 150 -12.19 0.25 5.02
C LEU A 150 -13.49 0.81 4.42
N VAL A 151 -13.58 2.13 4.36
CA VAL A 151 -14.71 2.84 3.78
C VAL A 151 -14.36 3.28 2.38
N GLY A 152 -15.06 2.71 1.39
CA GLY A 152 -14.93 3.07 -0.01
C GLY A 152 -15.79 4.28 -0.35
N LEU A 153 -15.26 5.22 -1.15
CA LEU A 153 -15.94 6.48 -1.46
C LEU A 153 -15.75 6.86 -2.94
N GLN A 154 -16.73 7.62 -3.42
CA GLN A 154 -16.71 8.23 -4.74
C GLN A 154 -16.95 9.74 -4.60
N LYS A 155 -16.29 10.55 -5.44
CA LYS A 155 -16.51 12.00 -5.48
C LYS A 155 -17.98 12.29 -5.81
N GLN A 156 -18.60 13.22 -5.10
CA GLN A 156 -19.98 13.63 -5.34
C GLN A 156 -20.13 14.21 -6.76
N GLY A 157 -21.22 13.85 -7.44
CA GLY A 157 -21.51 14.31 -8.81
C GLY A 157 -20.90 13.43 -9.92
N VAL A 158 -20.13 12.40 -9.57
CA VAL A 158 -19.68 11.37 -10.53
C VAL A 158 -20.72 10.24 -10.56
N ALA A 159 -21.14 9.84 -11.76
CA ALA A 159 -22.13 8.77 -11.91
C ALA A 159 -21.60 7.46 -11.29
N LEU A 160 -22.38 6.90 -10.36
CA LEU A 160 -22.09 5.57 -9.80
C LEU A 160 -22.40 4.52 -10.88
N SER A 161 -21.38 3.92 -11.43
CA SER A 161 -21.56 2.70 -12.23
C SER A 161 -21.74 1.52 -11.28
N ALA A 162 -22.67 0.62 -11.57
CA ALA A 162 -22.97 -0.55 -10.74
C ALA A 162 -21.77 -1.48 -10.46
N ASN A 163 -20.67 -1.33 -11.24
CA ASN A 163 -19.44 -2.10 -11.13
C ASN A 163 -18.21 -1.20 -10.87
N ALA A 164 -18.39 0.07 -10.47
CA ALA A 164 -17.25 0.96 -10.22
C ALA A 164 -16.60 0.61 -8.88
N THR A 165 -15.34 0.27 -8.92
CA THR A 165 -14.49 0.22 -7.71
C THR A 165 -14.47 1.60 -7.07
N ALA A 166 -14.48 1.68 -5.74
CA ALA A 166 -14.37 2.93 -5.01
C ALA A 166 -13.14 3.72 -5.49
N ALA A 167 -13.34 5.01 -5.79
CA ALA A 167 -12.24 5.86 -6.24
C ALA A 167 -11.28 6.24 -5.11
N TYR A 168 -11.81 6.29 -3.89
CA TYR A 168 -11.07 6.62 -2.67
C TYR A 168 -11.41 5.62 -1.58
N SER A 169 -10.45 5.39 -0.68
CA SER A 169 -10.60 4.51 0.47
C SER A 169 -10.08 5.18 1.72
N VAL A 170 -10.81 5.06 2.82
CA VAL A 170 -10.39 5.57 4.13
C VAL A 170 -10.36 4.43 5.13
N MET A 171 -9.25 4.31 5.84
CA MET A 171 -9.11 3.36 6.94
C MET A 171 -9.60 4.01 8.23
N VAL A 172 -10.73 3.54 8.73
CA VAL A 172 -11.32 4.01 9.99
C VAL A 172 -11.08 2.96 11.06
N SER A 173 -10.56 3.34 12.23
CA SER A 173 -10.40 2.36 13.32
C SER A 173 -11.75 1.76 13.72
N GLU A 174 -11.75 0.50 14.17
CA GLU A 174 -12.98 -0.16 14.62
C GLU A 174 -13.73 0.67 15.69
N ALA A 175 -13.01 1.23 16.65
CA ALA A 175 -13.57 2.06 17.71
C ALA A 175 -14.22 3.35 17.18
N ALA A 176 -13.62 4.01 16.19
CA ALA A 176 -14.19 5.20 15.57
C ALA A 176 -15.41 4.85 14.72
N PHE A 177 -15.36 3.74 14.00
CA PHE A 177 -16.51 3.25 13.22
C PHE A 177 -17.67 2.85 14.13
N ALA A 178 -17.43 2.16 15.24
CA ALA A 178 -18.47 1.80 16.21
C ALA A 178 -19.13 3.03 16.84
N ALA A 179 -18.36 4.10 17.08
CA ALA A 179 -18.92 5.36 17.59
C ALA A 179 -19.74 6.13 16.53
N GLN A 180 -19.33 6.06 15.26
CA GLN A 180 -20.00 6.74 14.15
C GLN A 180 -19.96 5.86 12.90
N PRO A 181 -20.92 4.92 12.74
CA PRO A 181 -20.99 4.05 11.58
C PRO A 181 -21.32 4.83 10.29
N TYR A 182 -20.69 4.42 9.19
CA TYR A 182 -21.00 4.92 7.85
C TYR A 182 -21.90 3.94 7.10
N GLN A 183 -22.77 4.47 6.24
CA GLN A 183 -23.68 3.68 5.41
C GLN A 183 -23.48 3.98 3.93
N VAL A 184 -23.64 2.97 3.09
CA VAL A 184 -23.62 3.15 1.63
C VAL A 184 -24.69 4.15 1.20
N GLY A 185 -24.31 5.10 0.33
CA GLY A 185 -25.18 6.21 -0.09
C GLY A 185 -25.09 7.45 0.80
N GLN A 186 -24.41 7.38 1.95
CA GLN A 186 -24.25 8.53 2.84
C GLN A 186 -23.33 9.59 2.22
N GLY A 187 -23.80 10.86 2.19
CA GLY A 187 -22.99 12.01 1.81
C GLY A 187 -22.05 12.43 2.94
N VAL A 188 -20.80 12.59 2.62
CA VAL A 188 -19.73 12.94 3.57
C VAL A 188 -18.74 13.93 2.93
N GLN A 189 -17.82 14.46 3.72
CA GLN A 189 -16.65 15.15 3.19
C GLN A 189 -15.40 14.39 3.58
N LEU A 190 -14.51 14.22 2.60
CA LEU A 190 -13.14 13.77 2.79
C LEU A 190 -12.27 14.98 3.06
N HIS A 191 -11.34 14.85 4.01
CA HIS A 191 -10.39 15.91 4.25
C HIS A 191 -9.01 15.38 4.65
N TRP A 192 -8.00 16.18 4.38
CA TRP A 192 -6.60 15.95 4.73
C TRP A 192 -5.87 17.28 4.90
N THR A 193 -4.77 17.28 5.60
CA THR A 193 -3.90 18.46 5.71
C THR A 193 -2.77 18.41 4.67
N PRO A 194 -2.19 19.54 4.26
CA PRO A 194 -1.15 19.58 3.23
C PRO A 194 0.08 18.71 3.56
N ASP A 195 0.44 18.56 4.82
CA ASP A 195 1.54 17.71 5.30
C ASP A 195 1.26 16.20 5.16
N GLN A 196 -0.01 15.81 5.02
CA GLN A 196 -0.46 14.43 4.77
C GLN A 196 -0.47 14.07 3.28
N ALA A 197 -0.33 15.06 2.40
CA ALA A 197 -0.33 14.89 0.96
C ALA A 197 1.10 14.86 0.42
N HIS A 198 1.43 13.85 -0.39
CA HIS A 198 2.70 13.76 -1.08
C HIS A 198 2.52 14.03 -2.58
N PRO A 199 3.25 15.00 -3.18
CA PRO A 199 3.18 15.26 -4.62
C PRO A 199 3.65 14.04 -5.42
N LEU A 200 2.88 13.66 -6.42
CA LEU A 200 3.21 12.56 -7.33
C LEU A 200 3.72 13.12 -8.64
N SER A 201 4.88 12.63 -9.10
CA SER A 201 5.41 13.00 -10.41
C SER A 201 4.50 12.43 -11.51
N SER A 202 4.30 13.20 -12.56
CA SER A 202 3.79 12.65 -13.81
C SER A 202 4.79 11.61 -14.34
N PRO A 203 4.34 10.53 -15.01
CA PRO A 203 5.24 9.56 -15.60
C PRO A 203 6.28 10.32 -16.44
N GLN A 204 7.56 10.24 -16.06
CA GLN A 204 8.60 10.70 -16.95
C GLN A 204 8.53 9.82 -18.18
N ALA A 205 8.21 10.41 -19.33
CA ALA A 205 8.43 9.76 -20.60
C ALA A 205 9.92 9.41 -20.64
N VAL A 206 10.25 8.15 -20.42
CA VAL A 206 11.62 7.68 -20.61
C VAL A 206 11.88 7.88 -22.09
N ALA A 207 12.73 8.86 -22.41
CA ALA A 207 13.23 9.04 -23.77
C ALA A 207 13.95 7.74 -24.16
N ALA A 208 13.43 7.10 -25.21
CA ALA A 208 13.97 5.90 -25.81
C ALA A 208 15.34 6.17 -26.45
#